data_a60bfa5af14b25d62fc80a91e2c5bc74
#
_entry.id   a60bfa5af14b25d62fc80a91e2c5bc74
#
_cell.length_a   1.000
_cell.length_b   1.000
_cell.length_c   1.000
_cell.angle_alpha   90.00
_cell.angle_beta   90.00
_cell.angle_gamma   90.00
#
_symmetry.space_group_name_H-M   'P 1'
#
loop_
_entity.id
_entity.type
_entity.pdbx_description
1 polymer ?
#
loop_
_entity_poly.entity_id
_entity_poly.type
_entity_poly.pdbx_seq_one_letter_code
_entity_poly.pdbx_strand_id
1 'polypeptide(L)'
;FVQSNVMGTVNLLQRAKEAWYDADAKTWKEGKKYLQVSTDEVYGALGAEGYFMETTPLCPHSPYSSSKASADMFVMAFHDTYGMPVNITRCSNNYGPYQFPEKLIPLMINNVKHHKQLPVYGDGMQIRDWLYVEDHCKAIDMVANGGKIGEVYNVGGHNERPNIFIIKTIINQLHDRLQDEGISEDLIKHVADRLGHDRRYGIDPTKIKNDLGWYPET
;
A
#
# COMPACT_ATOMS: atom_id res chain seq x y z
N PHE A 1 -16.48 1.52 0.01
CA PHE A 1 -15.36 1.14 -0.87
C PHE A 1 -15.78 1.20 -2.35
N VAL A 2 -16.88 0.53 -2.77
CA VAL A 2 -17.26 0.46 -4.19
C VAL A 2 -17.45 1.85 -4.81
N GLN A 3 -18.19 2.75 -4.15
CA GLN A 3 -18.43 4.08 -4.68
C GLN A 3 -17.14 4.90 -4.85
N SER A 4 -16.24 4.87 -3.87
CA SER A 4 -14.99 5.65 -3.92
C SER A 4 -13.92 4.99 -4.79
N ASN A 5 -13.65 3.70 -4.57
CA ASN A 5 -12.52 3.04 -5.22
C ASN A 5 -12.86 2.56 -6.64
N VAL A 6 -14.08 2.07 -6.89
CA VAL A 6 -14.46 1.55 -8.22
C VAL A 6 -15.07 2.66 -9.06
N MET A 7 -16.23 3.19 -8.63
CA MET A 7 -16.92 4.21 -9.40
C MET A 7 -16.12 5.50 -9.53
N GLY A 8 -15.41 5.90 -8.47
CA GLY A 8 -14.50 7.05 -8.51
C GLY A 8 -13.41 6.88 -9.56
N THR A 9 -12.75 5.71 -9.60
CA THR A 9 -11.73 5.41 -10.60
C THR A 9 -12.30 5.42 -12.02
N VAL A 10 -13.44 4.75 -12.25
CA VAL A 10 -14.09 4.74 -13.58
C VAL A 10 -14.47 6.14 -14.03
N ASN A 11 -15.01 6.96 -13.13
CA ASN A 11 -15.35 8.35 -13.45
C ASN A 11 -14.12 9.17 -13.84
N LEU A 12 -13.01 9.03 -13.10
CA LEU A 12 -11.77 9.74 -13.40
C LEU A 12 -11.16 9.28 -14.73
N LEU A 13 -11.13 7.96 -14.98
CA LEU A 13 -10.68 7.41 -16.27
C LEU A 13 -11.50 7.94 -17.45
N GLN A 14 -12.83 7.97 -17.29
CA GLN A 14 -13.71 8.50 -18.34
C GLN A 14 -13.46 10.00 -18.59
N ARG A 15 -13.34 10.81 -17.55
CA ARG A 15 -13.04 12.23 -17.68
C ARG A 15 -11.64 12.49 -18.24
N ALA A 16 -10.66 11.71 -17.83
CA ALA A 16 -9.32 11.77 -18.40
C ALA A 16 -9.33 11.43 -19.90
N LYS A 17 -10.06 10.38 -20.29
CA LYS A 17 -10.25 10.02 -21.70
C LYS A 17 -10.88 11.16 -22.49
N GLU A 18 -11.99 11.72 -22.03
CA GLU A 18 -12.68 12.85 -22.68
C GLU A 18 -11.78 14.08 -22.83
N ALA A 19 -10.92 14.35 -21.84
CA ALA A 19 -10.05 15.52 -21.83
C ALA A 19 -8.74 15.34 -22.64
N TRP A 20 -8.23 14.10 -22.75
CA TRP A 20 -6.89 13.84 -23.28
C TRP A 20 -6.85 13.09 -24.61
N TYR A 21 -7.93 12.41 -25.01
CA TYR A 21 -7.98 11.68 -26.28
C TYR A 21 -8.54 12.58 -27.39
N ASP A 22 -7.80 12.67 -28.48
CA ASP A 22 -8.24 13.31 -29.73
C ASP A 22 -8.87 12.23 -30.61
N ALA A 23 -10.20 12.29 -30.78
CA ALA A 23 -10.96 11.29 -31.53
C ALA A 23 -10.72 11.39 -33.04
N ASP A 24 -10.42 12.59 -33.57
CA ASP A 24 -10.19 12.81 -34.98
C ASP A 24 -8.79 12.33 -35.38
N ALA A 25 -7.79 12.67 -34.57
CA ALA A 25 -6.40 12.22 -34.79
C ALA A 25 -6.15 10.78 -34.27
N LYS A 26 -7.07 10.22 -33.47
CA LYS A 26 -6.94 8.93 -32.77
C LYS A 26 -5.66 8.82 -31.92
N THR A 27 -5.30 9.91 -31.26
CA THR A 27 -4.09 10.03 -30.45
C THR A 27 -4.39 10.55 -29.06
N TRP A 28 -3.50 10.27 -28.12
CA TRP A 28 -3.52 10.83 -26.78
C TRP A 28 -2.66 12.09 -26.73
N LYS A 29 -3.11 13.10 -25.99
CA LYS A 29 -2.30 14.31 -25.75
C LYS A 29 -0.97 13.94 -25.08
N GLU A 30 0.12 14.46 -25.61
CA GLU A 30 1.46 14.24 -25.10
C GLU A 30 1.59 14.68 -23.64
N GLY A 31 2.43 13.97 -22.89
CA GLY A 31 2.72 14.25 -21.49
C GLY A 31 1.57 13.96 -20.51
N LYS A 32 0.44 13.35 -20.97
CA LYS A 32 -0.66 12.93 -20.11
C LYS A 32 -0.55 11.46 -19.76
N LYS A 33 -0.71 11.15 -18.48
CA LYS A 33 -0.66 9.78 -17.94
C LYS A 33 -1.60 9.66 -16.75
N TYR A 34 -2.34 8.58 -16.65
CA TYR A 34 -3.12 8.22 -15.48
C TYR A 34 -2.31 7.26 -14.60
N LEU A 35 -2.06 7.64 -13.37
CA LEU A 35 -1.38 6.80 -12.39
C LEU A 35 -2.36 6.37 -11.30
N GLN A 36 -2.56 5.06 -11.16
CA GLN A 36 -3.36 4.45 -10.09
C GLN A 36 -2.45 4.04 -8.94
N VAL A 37 -2.68 4.61 -7.77
CA VAL A 37 -2.05 4.15 -6.52
C VAL A 37 -2.92 3.05 -5.93
N SER A 38 -2.40 1.82 -5.92
CA SER A 38 -3.06 0.61 -5.43
C SER A 38 -2.32 0.05 -4.19
N THR A 39 -2.55 -1.20 -3.86
CA THR A 39 -2.06 -1.87 -2.65
C THR A 39 -1.64 -3.31 -2.97
N ASP A 40 -0.73 -3.85 -2.19
CA ASP A 40 -0.33 -5.26 -2.24
C ASP A 40 -1.46 -6.22 -1.81
N GLU A 41 -2.43 -5.74 -1.03
CA GLU A 41 -3.60 -6.54 -0.60
C GLU A 41 -4.43 -7.10 -1.76
N VAL A 42 -4.27 -6.55 -2.98
CA VAL A 42 -4.97 -7.07 -4.17
C VAL A 42 -4.48 -8.45 -4.59
N TYR A 43 -3.29 -8.84 -4.18
CA TYR A 43 -2.73 -10.17 -4.48
C TYR A 43 -3.25 -11.28 -3.57
N GLY A 44 -3.85 -10.95 -2.42
CA GLY A 44 -4.28 -11.90 -1.40
C GLY A 44 -3.19 -12.19 -0.36
N ALA A 45 -3.20 -13.38 0.25
CA ALA A 45 -2.27 -13.77 1.30
C ALA A 45 -1.11 -14.62 0.75
N LEU A 46 0.10 -14.36 1.24
CA LEU A 46 1.26 -15.24 1.04
C LEU A 46 1.30 -16.34 2.10
N GLY A 47 1.92 -17.46 1.72
CA GLY A 47 2.42 -18.46 2.67
C GLY A 47 3.63 -17.96 3.47
N ALA A 48 4.37 -18.91 4.06
CA ALA A 48 5.55 -18.58 4.84
C ALA A 48 6.70 -17.97 4.01
N GLU A 49 6.78 -18.33 2.75
CA GLU A 49 7.86 -17.96 1.82
C GLU A 49 7.34 -17.31 0.55
N GLY A 50 8.25 -16.72 -0.24
CA GLY A 50 7.97 -16.10 -1.52
C GLY A 50 7.53 -14.64 -1.41
N TYR A 51 7.34 -14.01 -2.58
CA TYR A 51 6.90 -12.63 -2.75
C TYR A 51 5.92 -12.52 -3.89
N PHE A 52 5.00 -11.57 -3.81
CA PHE A 52 4.15 -11.20 -4.93
C PHE A 52 4.95 -10.43 -5.98
N MET A 53 4.87 -10.92 -7.20
CA MET A 53 5.38 -10.23 -8.39
C MET A 53 4.23 -9.49 -9.08
N GLU A 54 4.55 -8.54 -9.98
CA GLU A 54 3.53 -7.84 -10.76
C GLU A 54 2.69 -8.78 -11.65
N THR A 55 3.25 -9.94 -11.98
CA THR A 55 2.59 -11.01 -12.75
C THR A 55 1.72 -11.94 -11.90
N THR A 56 1.77 -11.81 -10.56
CA THR A 56 0.94 -12.63 -9.68
C THR A 56 -0.54 -12.31 -9.91
N PRO A 57 -1.41 -13.34 -10.09
CA PRO A 57 -2.85 -13.12 -10.23
C PRO A 57 -3.45 -12.41 -9.03
N LEU A 58 -4.44 -11.54 -9.28
CA LEU A 58 -5.17 -10.87 -8.21
C LEU A 58 -6.12 -11.85 -7.52
N CYS A 59 -6.04 -11.93 -6.20
CA CYS A 59 -6.87 -12.82 -5.36
C CYS A 59 -7.24 -12.13 -4.04
N PRO A 60 -7.97 -11.00 -4.06
CA PRO A 60 -8.27 -10.20 -2.87
C PRO A 60 -9.20 -10.93 -1.92
N HIS A 61 -8.94 -10.87 -0.60
CA HIS A 61 -9.72 -11.56 0.43
C HIS A 61 -10.64 -10.65 1.25
N SER A 62 -10.64 -9.33 1.02
CA SER A 62 -11.48 -8.39 1.74
C SER A 62 -12.31 -7.51 0.80
N PRO A 63 -13.45 -6.93 1.26
CA PRO A 63 -14.19 -5.94 0.45
C PRO A 63 -13.35 -4.74 0.03
N TYR A 64 -12.40 -4.32 0.86
CA TYR A 64 -11.46 -3.25 0.52
C TYR A 64 -10.53 -3.67 -0.62
N SER A 65 -9.78 -4.77 -0.43
CA SER A 65 -8.83 -5.25 -1.44
C SER A 65 -9.53 -5.62 -2.75
N SER A 66 -10.75 -6.19 -2.69
CA SER A 66 -11.57 -6.45 -3.88
C SER A 66 -11.93 -5.17 -4.63
N SER A 67 -12.26 -4.10 -3.92
CA SER A 67 -12.55 -2.80 -4.57
C SER A 67 -11.32 -2.16 -5.21
N LYS A 68 -10.14 -2.33 -4.59
CA LYS A 68 -8.87 -1.86 -5.16
C LYS A 68 -8.45 -2.69 -6.38
N ALA A 69 -8.58 -4.02 -6.31
CA ALA A 69 -8.35 -4.91 -7.46
C ALA A 69 -9.28 -4.58 -8.62
N SER A 70 -10.56 -4.32 -8.35
CA SER A 70 -11.51 -3.88 -9.39
C SER A 70 -11.08 -2.57 -10.04
N ALA A 71 -10.60 -1.60 -9.26
CA ALA A 71 -10.07 -0.35 -9.78
C ALA A 71 -8.84 -0.59 -10.71
N ASP A 72 -7.89 -1.43 -10.29
CA ASP A 72 -6.75 -1.81 -11.12
C ASP A 72 -7.18 -2.45 -12.45
N MET A 73 -8.17 -3.35 -12.40
CA MET A 73 -8.71 -4.00 -13.61
C MET A 73 -9.36 -2.99 -14.56
N PHE A 74 -10.09 -1.99 -14.07
CA PHE A 74 -10.63 -0.92 -14.91
C PHE A 74 -9.53 -0.05 -15.54
N VAL A 75 -8.48 0.27 -14.80
CA VAL A 75 -7.33 1.02 -15.33
C VAL A 75 -6.68 0.26 -16.50
N MET A 76 -6.42 -1.03 -16.32
CA MET A 76 -5.86 -1.86 -17.39
C MET A 76 -6.83 -2.03 -18.56
N ALA A 77 -8.13 -2.20 -18.31
CA ALA A 77 -9.13 -2.28 -19.37
C ALA A 77 -9.20 -1.00 -20.21
N PHE A 78 -9.03 0.18 -19.61
CA PHE A 78 -8.93 1.44 -20.37
C PHE A 78 -7.65 1.51 -21.22
N HIS A 79 -6.55 0.98 -20.71
CA HIS A 79 -5.31 0.84 -21.50
C HIS A 79 -5.53 -0.09 -22.68
N ASP A 80 -5.98 -1.31 -22.45
CA ASP A 80 -6.13 -2.35 -23.46
C ASP A 80 -7.16 -1.97 -24.54
N THR A 81 -8.26 -1.32 -24.13
CA THR A 81 -9.35 -0.96 -25.03
C THR A 81 -9.09 0.31 -25.85
N TYR A 82 -8.50 1.32 -25.21
CA TYR A 82 -8.37 2.66 -25.80
C TYR A 82 -6.92 3.10 -25.99
N GLY A 83 -5.93 2.29 -25.62
CA GLY A 83 -4.52 2.70 -25.62
C GLY A 83 -4.21 3.81 -24.61
N MET A 84 -5.04 3.97 -23.55
CA MET A 84 -4.86 5.04 -22.59
C MET A 84 -3.50 4.93 -21.89
N PRO A 85 -2.71 6.02 -21.80
CA PRO A 85 -1.43 6.00 -21.10
C PRO A 85 -1.67 5.91 -19.60
N VAL A 86 -1.41 4.73 -19.02
CA VAL A 86 -1.63 4.43 -17.60
C VAL A 86 -0.41 3.78 -16.97
N ASN A 87 -0.29 3.91 -15.65
CA ASN A 87 0.51 3.03 -14.80
C ASN A 87 -0.27 2.70 -13.52
N ILE A 88 0.12 1.60 -12.87
CA ILE A 88 -0.37 1.23 -11.55
C ILE A 88 0.83 1.04 -10.62
N THR A 89 0.78 1.59 -9.41
CA THR A 89 1.70 1.21 -8.32
C THR A 89 0.95 0.40 -7.29
N ARG A 90 1.54 -0.71 -6.83
CA ARG A 90 1.03 -1.51 -5.70
C ARG A 90 2.02 -1.43 -4.57
N CYS A 91 1.65 -0.74 -3.49
CA CYS A 91 2.55 -0.50 -2.39
C CYS A 91 2.25 -1.39 -1.20
N SER A 92 3.29 -1.65 -0.41
CA SER A 92 3.21 -2.26 0.91
C SER A 92 2.71 -1.25 1.98
N ASN A 93 2.70 -1.66 3.25
CA ASN A 93 2.18 -0.85 4.34
C ASN A 93 3.02 0.42 4.58
N ASN A 94 2.44 1.57 4.33
CA ASN A 94 3.11 2.85 4.55
C ASN A 94 3.15 3.24 6.02
N TYR A 95 4.22 3.93 6.43
CA TYR A 95 4.34 4.59 7.72
C TYR A 95 5.11 5.91 7.57
N GLY A 96 4.92 6.81 8.53
CA GLY A 96 5.66 8.09 8.56
C GLY A 96 4.81 9.27 9.03
N PRO A 97 5.33 10.50 8.88
CA PRO A 97 4.63 11.73 9.24
C PRO A 97 3.24 11.81 8.59
N TYR A 98 2.29 12.40 9.32
CA TYR A 98 0.91 12.64 8.88
C TYR A 98 0.08 11.38 8.63
N GLN A 99 0.56 10.20 9.02
CA GLN A 99 -0.24 8.97 8.92
C GLN A 99 -1.52 9.11 9.76
N PHE A 100 -2.66 8.66 9.21
CA PHE A 100 -3.96 8.79 9.86
C PHE A 100 -3.98 8.09 11.24
N PRO A 101 -4.51 8.75 12.30
CA PRO A 101 -4.34 8.31 13.68
C PRO A 101 -4.93 6.94 14.05
N GLU A 102 -5.83 6.38 13.25
CA GLU A 102 -6.40 5.04 13.46
C GLU A 102 -5.47 3.90 13.01
N LYS A 103 -4.43 4.22 12.24
CA LYS A 103 -3.48 3.22 11.75
C LYS A 103 -2.56 2.74 12.88
N LEU A 104 -2.01 1.52 12.72
CA LEU A 104 -1.31 0.81 13.80
C LEU A 104 -0.25 1.67 14.47
N ILE A 105 0.71 2.21 13.74
CA ILE A 105 1.83 2.95 14.34
C ILE A 105 1.36 4.20 15.10
N PRO A 106 0.64 5.17 14.49
CA PRO A 106 0.22 6.35 15.23
C PRO A 106 -0.78 6.05 16.35
N LEU A 107 -1.65 5.04 16.20
CA LEU A 107 -2.56 4.61 17.26
C LEU A 107 -1.78 4.08 18.48
N MET A 108 -0.78 3.21 18.26
CA MET A 108 0.02 2.67 19.34
C MET A 108 0.84 3.76 20.03
N ILE A 109 1.49 4.66 19.27
CA ILE A 109 2.21 5.81 19.85
C ILE A 109 1.29 6.66 20.74
N ASN A 110 0.10 6.99 20.23
CA ASN A 110 -0.87 7.77 21.00
C ASN A 110 -1.33 7.05 22.28
N ASN A 111 -1.62 5.75 22.18
CA ASN A 111 -2.05 4.97 23.33
C ASN A 111 -0.94 4.82 24.38
N VAL A 112 0.30 4.52 23.97
CA VAL A 112 1.45 4.43 24.87
C VAL A 112 1.65 5.74 25.64
N LYS A 113 1.66 6.89 24.94
CA LYS A 113 1.81 8.22 25.56
C LYS A 113 0.73 8.57 26.60
N HIS A 114 -0.41 7.89 26.55
CA HIS A 114 -1.53 8.12 27.48
C HIS A 114 -1.79 6.90 28.39
N HIS A 115 -0.85 5.97 28.52
CA HIS A 115 -0.97 4.74 29.31
C HIS A 115 -2.24 3.94 29.02
N LYS A 116 -2.73 3.97 27.77
CA LYS A 116 -3.89 3.22 27.31
C LYS A 116 -3.49 1.84 26.84
N GLN A 117 -4.41 0.89 26.92
CA GLN A 117 -4.22 -0.45 26.40
C GLN A 117 -3.90 -0.44 24.88
N LEU A 118 -2.98 -1.31 24.49
CA LEU A 118 -2.54 -1.50 23.09
C LEU A 118 -3.25 -2.75 22.54
N PRO A 119 -4.33 -2.59 21.74
CA PRO A 119 -5.05 -3.73 21.21
C PRO A 119 -4.22 -4.44 20.14
N VAL A 120 -3.87 -5.69 20.41
CA VAL A 120 -3.16 -6.59 19.47
C VAL A 120 -4.15 -7.63 18.96
N TYR A 121 -4.42 -7.61 17.66
CA TYR A 121 -5.32 -8.56 17.03
C TYR A 121 -4.70 -9.96 16.99
N GLY A 122 -5.44 -10.97 17.47
CA GLY A 122 -4.97 -12.35 17.54
C GLY A 122 -3.69 -12.49 18.35
N ASP A 123 -2.70 -13.17 17.76
CA ASP A 123 -1.36 -13.35 18.33
C ASP A 123 -0.37 -12.22 17.98
N GLY A 124 -0.77 -11.27 17.13
CA GLY A 124 0.07 -10.17 16.66
C GLY A 124 1.14 -10.58 15.65
N MET A 125 1.13 -11.83 15.20
CA MET A 125 2.15 -12.39 14.31
C MET A 125 1.86 -12.18 12.82
N GLN A 126 0.85 -11.37 12.47
CA GLN A 126 0.63 -10.96 11.10
C GLN A 126 1.81 -10.12 10.62
N ILE A 127 2.41 -10.55 9.51
CA ILE A 127 3.60 -9.93 8.93
C ILE A 127 3.18 -8.90 7.89
N ARG A 128 3.79 -7.72 7.98
CA ARG A 128 3.63 -6.62 7.01
C ARG A 128 4.99 -6.11 6.58
N ASP A 129 5.10 -5.77 5.32
CA ASP A 129 6.25 -5.04 4.79
C ASP A 129 6.02 -3.54 5.00
N TRP A 130 6.94 -2.87 5.70
CA TRP A 130 6.80 -1.48 6.12
C TRP A 130 7.62 -0.56 5.23
N LEU A 131 6.93 0.33 4.52
CA LEU A 131 7.49 1.28 3.58
C LEU A 131 7.40 2.70 4.12
N TYR A 132 8.53 3.39 4.22
CA TYR A 132 8.53 4.80 4.62
C TYR A 132 7.84 5.68 3.57
N VAL A 133 7.00 6.60 4.03
CA VAL A 133 6.11 7.36 3.13
C VAL A 133 6.86 8.22 2.11
N GLU A 134 8.03 8.77 2.47
CA GLU A 134 8.82 9.57 1.52
C GLU A 134 9.43 8.70 0.42
N ASP A 135 9.87 7.47 0.75
CA ASP A 135 10.33 6.53 -0.27
C ASP A 135 9.18 6.13 -1.21
N HIS A 136 7.96 5.95 -0.68
CA HIS A 136 6.79 5.72 -1.52
C HIS A 136 6.47 6.92 -2.42
N CYS A 137 6.53 8.14 -1.90
CA CYS A 137 6.33 9.35 -2.71
C CYS A 137 7.35 9.47 -3.85
N LYS A 138 8.64 9.16 -3.57
CA LYS A 138 9.67 9.09 -4.62
C LYS A 138 9.32 8.05 -5.69
N ALA A 139 8.87 6.86 -5.30
CA ALA A 139 8.44 5.83 -6.24
C ALA A 139 7.30 6.30 -7.13
N ILE A 140 6.27 6.93 -6.55
CA ILE A 140 5.12 7.48 -7.28
C ILE A 140 5.60 8.51 -8.30
N ASP A 141 6.47 9.46 -7.91
CA ASP A 141 7.01 10.47 -8.80
C ASP A 141 7.82 9.87 -9.94
N MET A 142 8.69 8.90 -9.63
CA MET A 142 9.50 8.21 -10.64
C MET A 142 8.64 7.42 -11.63
N VAL A 143 7.59 6.73 -11.18
CA VAL A 143 6.65 6.02 -12.07
C VAL A 143 5.81 7.02 -12.88
N ALA A 144 5.37 8.11 -12.29
CA ALA A 144 4.62 9.15 -13.00
C ALA A 144 5.42 9.73 -14.18
N ASN A 145 6.71 9.98 -13.97
CA ASN A 145 7.58 10.62 -14.97
C ASN A 145 8.27 9.63 -15.92
N GLY A 146 8.71 8.45 -15.42
CA GLY A 146 9.54 7.51 -16.16
C GLY A 146 8.95 6.11 -16.39
N GLY A 147 7.84 5.78 -15.74
CA GLY A 147 7.23 4.45 -15.84
C GLY A 147 6.80 4.11 -17.28
N LYS A 148 7.08 2.89 -17.71
CA LYS A 148 6.64 2.36 -19.02
C LYS A 148 5.12 2.28 -19.04
N ILE A 149 4.51 2.84 -20.07
CA ILE A 149 3.04 2.88 -20.23
C ILE A 149 2.46 1.46 -20.24
N GLY A 150 1.34 1.28 -19.56
CA GLY A 150 0.65 -0.01 -19.41
C GLY A 150 1.24 -0.91 -18.33
N GLU A 151 2.31 -0.50 -17.67
CA GLU A 151 3.00 -1.35 -16.70
C GLU A 151 2.53 -1.12 -15.25
N VAL A 152 2.57 -2.22 -14.47
CA VAL A 152 2.38 -2.23 -13.04
C VAL A 152 3.74 -2.26 -12.35
N TYR A 153 3.88 -1.57 -11.23
CA TYR A 153 5.09 -1.56 -10.41
C TYR A 153 4.77 -1.84 -8.95
N ASN A 154 5.40 -2.87 -8.39
CA ASN A 154 5.40 -3.13 -6.96
C ASN A 154 6.36 -2.18 -6.24
N VAL A 155 5.91 -1.62 -5.11
CA VAL A 155 6.67 -0.65 -4.31
C VAL A 155 6.72 -1.16 -2.86
N GLY A 156 7.74 -1.92 -2.53
CA GLY A 156 7.94 -2.58 -1.23
C GLY A 156 9.08 -1.99 -0.41
N GLY A 157 8.98 -2.10 0.90
CA GLY A 157 9.98 -1.58 1.84
C GLY A 157 11.14 -2.53 2.11
N HIS A 158 11.05 -3.81 1.72
CA HIS A 158 11.96 -4.88 2.16
C HIS A 158 12.14 -4.95 3.68
N ASN A 159 11.12 -4.59 4.41
CA ASN A 159 11.14 -4.49 5.86
C ASN A 159 9.94 -5.24 6.48
N GLU A 160 9.88 -6.53 6.21
CA GLU A 160 8.84 -7.40 6.76
C GLU A 160 9.01 -7.60 8.26
N ARG A 161 7.99 -7.25 9.04
CA ARG A 161 7.96 -7.42 10.50
C ARG A 161 6.58 -7.86 10.97
N PRO A 162 6.52 -8.72 12.00
CA PRO A 162 5.27 -9.00 12.71
C PRO A 162 4.73 -7.73 13.39
N ASN A 163 3.42 -7.56 13.44
CA ASN A 163 2.80 -6.42 14.10
C ASN A 163 3.23 -6.30 15.58
N ILE A 164 3.35 -7.42 16.30
CA ILE A 164 3.80 -7.42 17.68
C ILE A 164 5.22 -6.87 17.85
N PHE A 165 6.12 -7.12 16.87
CA PHE A 165 7.48 -6.56 16.88
C PHE A 165 7.45 -5.02 16.80
N ILE A 166 6.62 -4.47 15.91
CA ILE A 166 6.45 -3.01 15.78
C ILE A 166 5.92 -2.40 17.07
N ILE A 167 4.92 -3.05 17.70
CA ILE A 167 4.32 -2.56 18.95
C ILE A 167 5.36 -2.55 20.08
N LYS A 168 6.11 -3.65 20.26
CA LYS A 168 7.18 -3.71 21.27
C LYS A 168 8.29 -2.68 21.01
N THR A 169 8.65 -2.46 19.74
CA THR A 169 9.62 -1.41 19.36
C THR A 169 9.11 -0.02 19.76
N ILE A 170 7.83 0.29 19.54
CA ILE A 170 7.21 1.57 19.96
C ILE A 170 7.26 1.72 21.47
N ILE A 171 6.89 0.68 22.23
CA ILE A 171 6.94 0.69 23.70
C ILE A 171 8.37 1.02 24.17
N ASN A 172 9.36 0.25 23.73
CA ASN A 172 10.75 0.41 24.15
C ASN A 172 11.29 1.81 23.81
N GLN A 173 11.05 2.29 22.59
CA GLN A 173 11.51 3.60 22.17
C GLN A 173 10.86 4.75 22.94
N LEU A 174 9.59 4.63 23.33
CA LEU A 174 8.90 5.66 24.10
C LEU A 174 9.27 5.58 25.58
N HIS A 175 9.40 4.38 26.16
CA HIS A 175 9.93 4.18 27.50
C HIS A 175 11.28 4.88 27.66
N ASP A 176 12.23 4.57 26.76
CA ASP A 176 13.59 5.12 26.83
C ASP A 176 13.64 6.64 26.62
N ARG A 177 12.82 7.17 25.69
CA ARG A 177 12.82 8.61 25.39
C ARG A 177 12.12 9.45 26.45
N LEU A 178 11.07 8.93 27.05
CA LEU A 178 10.25 9.64 28.04
C LEU A 178 10.70 9.36 29.47
N GLN A 179 11.53 8.33 29.70
CA GLN A 179 11.97 7.86 31.03
C GLN A 179 10.75 7.59 31.92
N ASP A 180 9.73 6.95 31.37
CA ASP A 180 8.43 6.72 31.99
C ASP A 180 8.24 5.24 32.30
N GLU A 181 8.35 4.86 33.58
CA GLU A 181 8.23 3.49 34.07
C GLU A 181 6.80 2.90 33.89
N GLY A 182 5.79 3.73 33.66
CA GLY A 182 4.44 3.27 33.32
C GLY A 182 4.29 2.77 31.88
N ILE A 183 5.32 2.97 31.04
CA ILE A 183 5.36 2.48 29.67
C ILE A 183 6.06 1.12 29.62
N SER A 184 5.28 0.05 29.55
CA SER A 184 5.79 -1.32 29.52
C SER A 184 4.94 -2.22 28.60
N GLU A 185 5.38 -3.47 28.39
CA GLU A 185 4.60 -4.47 27.65
C GLU A 185 3.30 -4.85 28.35
N ASP A 186 3.09 -4.50 29.63
CA ASP A 186 1.82 -4.71 30.35
C ASP A 186 0.64 -3.94 29.73
N LEU A 187 0.93 -2.91 28.92
CA LEU A 187 -0.08 -2.20 28.15
C LEU A 187 -0.66 -3.06 27.02
N ILE A 188 0.01 -4.13 26.60
CA ILE A 188 -0.43 -5.00 25.49
C ILE A 188 -1.68 -5.78 25.94
N LYS A 189 -2.72 -5.72 25.10
CA LYS A 189 -3.93 -6.51 25.28
C LYS A 189 -4.29 -7.24 24.00
N HIS A 190 -4.18 -8.55 24.00
CA HIS A 190 -4.65 -9.38 22.91
C HIS A 190 -6.19 -9.32 22.81
N VAL A 191 -6.68 -9.07 21.61
CA VAL A 191 -8.11 -9.02 21.28
C VAL A 191 -8.44 -10.01 20.17
N ALA A 192 -9.72 -10.29 19.95
CA ALA A 192 -10.16 -11.17 18.88
C ALA A 192 -9.61 -10.69 17.52
N ASP A 193 -9.14 -11.63 16.71
CA ASP A 193 -8.62 -11.27 15.37
C ASP A 193 -9.73 -10.81 14.44
N ARG A 194 -9.36 -10.02 13.44
CA ARG A 194 -10.29 -9.52 12.44
C ARG A 194 -10.63 -10.62 11.43
N LEU A 195 -11.87 -10.66 10.98
CA LEU A 195 -12.28 -11.54 9.89
C LEU A 195 -11.52 -11.16 8.59
N GLY A 196 -11.03 -12.16 7.87
CA GLY A 196 -10.27 -11.95 6.64
C GLY A 196 -8.92 -11.26 6.85
N HIS A 197 -8.30 -11.44 8.01
CA HIS A 197 -7.00 -10.86 8.34
C HIS A 197 -5.87 -11.73 7.77
N ASP A 198 -5.40 -11.40 6.60
CA ASP A 198 -4.32 -12.12 5.93
C ASP A 198 -3.05 -12.17 6.79
N ARG A 199 -2.39 -13.33 6.78
CA ARG A 199 -1.26 -13.61 7.68
C ARG A 199 0.02 -12.88 7.26
N ARG A 200 0.32 -12.80 5.96
CA ARG A 200 1.55 -12.20 5.45
C ARG A 200 1.32 -11.50 4.11
N TYR A 201 1.88 -10.32 4.00
CA TYR A 201 2.11 -9.62 2.74
C TYR A 201 3.61 -9.40 2.55
N GLY A 202 4.06 -9.56 1.32
CA GLY A 202 5.42 -9.26 0.90
C GLY A 202 5.45 -9.14 -0.61
N ILE A 203 6.02 -8.08 -1.13
CA ILE A 203 6.09 -7.79 -2.56
C ILE A 203 7.53 -7.64 -3.01
N ASP A 204 7.80 -8.04 -4.26
CA ASP A 204 9.10 -7.88 -4.89
C ASP A 204 9.14 -6.57 -5.68
N PRO A 205 9.97 -5.58 -5.31
CA PRO A 205 10.15 -4.34 -6.04
C PRO A 205 11.28 -4.38 -7.07
N THR A 206 11.75 -5.57 -7.46
CA THR A 206 12.89 -5.71 -8.40
C THR A 206 12.62 -5.02 -9.74
N LYS A 207 11.38 -5.04 -10.23
CA LYS A 207 11.00 -4.41 -11.49
C LYS A 207 11.19 -2.89 -11.46
N ILE A 208 10.66 -2.21 -10.45
CA ILE A 208 10.81 -0.75 -10.35
C ILE A 208 12.29 -0.37 -10.17
N LYS A 209 13.07 -1.17 -9.45
CA LYS A 209 14.52 -1.00 -9.33
C LYS A 209 15.22 -1.09 -10.69
N ASN A 210 14.91 -2.11 -11.45
CA ASN A 210 15.57 -2.35 -12.75
C ASN A 210 15.15 -1.32 -13.80
N ASP A 211 13.87 -0.95 -13.85
CA ASP A 211 13.33 -0.05 -14.86
C ASP A 211 13.61 1.43 -14.54
N LEU A 212 13.58 1.82 -13.27
CA LEU A 212 13.62 3.23 -12.86
C LEU A 212 14.74 3.55 -11.86
N GLY A 213 15.47 2.55 -11.35
CA GLY A 213 16.53 2.76 -10.37
C GLY A 213 16.01 3.04 -8.94
N TRP A 214 14.70 2.92 -8.69
CA TRP A 214 14.14 3.15 -7.36
C TRP A 214 14.43 2.00 -6.41
N TYR A 215 14.78 2.36 -5.18
CA TYR A 215 14.93 1.43 -4.05
C TYR A 215 14.60 2.18 -2.74
N PRO A 216 13.98 1.54 -1.73
CA PRO A 216 13.72 2.18 -0.45
C PRO A 216 15.05 2.50 0.27
N GLU A 217 15.17 3.72 0.81
CA GLU A 217 16.40 4.22 1.45
C GLU A 217 16.29 4.21 2.97
N THR A 218 15.06 4.04 3.54
CA THR A 218 14.77 4.15 4.97
C THR A 218 14.40 2.81 5.58
#